data_b68c495bb0f2a3638fae99e48e35dd63
#
_entry.id   b68c495bb0f2a3638fae99e48e35dd63
#
_cell.length_a   1.000
_cell.length_b   1.000
_cell.length_c   1.000
_cell.angle_alpha   90.00
_cell.angle_beta   90.00
_cell.angle_gamma   90.00
#
_symmetry.space_group_name_H-M   'P 1'
#
loop_
_entity.id
_entity.type
_entity.pdbx_description
1 polymer ?
#
loop_
_entity_poly.entity_id
_entity_poly.type
_entity_poly.pdbx_seq_one_letter_code
_entity_poly.pdbx_strand_id
1 'polypeptide(L)'
;LQPDLFGGSPLPPGLTYEPGFLSRDEEAALLEWIGTLPFKQVRYKEYTARRRTVSYGTSYDFDNNRLLPGRPMAEQLEPLRARAAAWAGLKPEDFHGALVAEYQPGTPLGWHRDVPDHEIVVGLSLLGWARMRLRRYPPVNPKKADVLNLELEPRSIYQLRGEARWGWQHSIAPTETLRYSITFRTPR
;
A
#
# COMPACT_ATOMS: atom_id res chain seq x y z
N LEU A 1 3.01 -7.05 21.65
CA LEU A 1 1.62 -7.42 21.37
C LEU A 1 0.74 -6.28 21.88
N GLN A 2 0.30 -5.41 20.98
CA GLN A 2 -0.74 -4.43 21.31
C GLN A 2 -2.06 -5.19 21.48
N PRO A 3 -2.78 -5.02 22.59
CA PRO A 3 -4.09 -5.62 22.75
C PRO A 3 -5.07 -4.96 21.77
N ASP A 4 -5.87 -5.79 21.13
CA ASP A 4 -6.96 -5.41 20.26
C ASP A 4 -7.98 -4.56 21.04
N LEU A 5 -8.02 -3.27 20.77
CA LEU A 5 -8.95 -2.33 21.40
C LEU A 5 -10.40 -2.46 20.89
N PHE A 6 -10.66 -3.35 19.91
CA PHE A 6 -11.94 -3.43 19.20
C PHE A 6 -12.52 -4.85 19.07
N GLY A 7 -11.99 -5.86 19.76
CA GLY A 7 -12.56 -7.21 19.79
C GLY A 7 -12.60 -7.92 18.43
N GLY A 8 -11.75 -7.55 17.47
CA GLY A 8 -11.61 -8.18 16.16
C GLY A 8 -10.67 -9.38 16.21
N SER A 9 -10.75 -10.25 15.19
CA SER A 9 -9.77 -11.33 15.02
C SER A 9 -8.36 -10.75 14.87
N PRO A 10 -7.33 -11.38 15.46
CA PRO A 10 -5.96 -10.86 15.40
C PRO A 10 -5.51 -10.72 13.94
N LEU A 11 -4.80 -9.63 13.64
CA LEU A 11 -4.22 -9.40 12.32
C LEU A 11 -3.25 -10.55 11.95
N PRO A 12 -3.09 -10.86 10.66
CA PRO A 12 -2.15 -11.88 10.23
C PRO A 12 -0.73 -11.63 10.76
N PRO A 13 0.02 -12.67 11.17
CA PRO A 13 1.41 -12.50 11.56
C PRO A 13 2.23 -11.82 10.47
N GLY A 14 2.98 -10.78 10.83
CA GLY A 14 3.74 -9.96 9.89
C GLY A 14 2.97 -8.80 9.27
N LEU A 15 1.70 -8.60 9.66
CA LEU A 15 1.00 -7.35 9.43
C LEU A 15 1.11 -6.50 10.70
N THR A 16 1.64 -5.29 10.54
CA THR A 16 1.66 -4.24 11.56
C THR A 16 0.95 -3.01 11.04
N TYR A 17 0.32 -2.26 11.94
CA TYR A 17 -0.43 -1.05 11.61
C TYR A 17 -0.25 -0.03 12.72
N GLU A 18 -0.05 1.23 12.35
CA GLU A 18 0.05 2.35 13.27
C GLU A 18 -0.73 3.55 12.73
N PRO A 19 -1.77 4.02 13.45
CA PRO A 19 -2.46 5.26 13.12
C PRO A 19 -1.61 6.47 13.54
N GLY A 20 -1.85 7.63 12.90
CA GLY A 20 -1.19 8.87 13.31
C GLY A 20 0.32 8.91 13.08
N PHE A 21 0.84 8.10 12.17
CA PHE A 21 2.26 8.07 11.82
C PHE A 21 2.76 9.42 11.27
N LEU A 22 1.94 10.13 10.50
CA LEU A 22 2.24 11.48 10.02
C LEU A 22 1.45 12.53 10.81
N SER A 23 2.05 13.68 11.02
CA SER A 23 1.33 14.87 11.46
C SER A 23 0.44 15.43 10.35
N ARG A 24 -0.45 16.36 10.69
CA ARG A 24 -1.30 17.06 9.70
C ARG A 24 -0.48 17.90 8.74
N ASP A 25 0.57 18.54 9.22
CA ASP A 25 1.43 19.41 8.40
C ASP A 25 2.28 18.59 7.42
N GLU A 26 2.80 17.42 7.86
CA GLU A 26 3.50 16.48 6.98
C GLU A 26 2.58 15.94 5.87
N GLU A 27 1.36 15.57 6.24
CA GLU A 27 0.36 15.13 5.25
C GLU A 27 0.03 16.26 4.27
N ALA A 28 -0.19 17.48 4.74
CA ALA A 28 -0.51 18.63 3.89
C ALA A 28 0.60 18.90 2.86
N ALA A 29 1.86 18.90 3.29
CA ALA A 29 3.01 19.08 2.40
C ALA A 29 3.11 17.96 1.35
N LEU A 30 2.86 16.70 1.75
CA LEU A 30 2.82 15.58 0.82
C LEU A 30 1.67 15.71 -0.19
N LEU A 31 0.48 16.13 0.24
CA LEU A 31 -0.68 16.30 -0.62
C LEU A 31 -0.48 17.43 -1.63
N GLU A 32 0.17 18.52 -1.26
CA GLU A 32 0.53 19.60 -2.19
C GLU A 32 1.43 19.05 -3.31
N TRP A 33 2.50 18.34 -2.96
CA TRP A 33 3.36 17.70 -3.94
C TRP A 33 2.63 16.65 -4.78
N ILE A 34 1.83 15.77 -4.16
CA ILE A 34 1.05 14.73 -4.84
C ILE A 34 0.13 15.35 -5.90
N GLY A 35 -0.45 16.53 -5.62
CA GLY A 35 -1.29 17.26 -6.56
C GLY A 35 -0.59 17.66 -7.87
N THR A 36 0.75 17.71 -7.88
CA THR A 36 1.54 18.02 -9.07
C THR A 36 1.91 16.79 -9.92
N LEU A 37 1.61 15.58 -9.43
CA LEU A 37 2.08 14.35 -10.07
C LEU A 37 1.27 14.01 -11.33
N PRO A 38 1.95 13.52 -12.39
CA PRO A 38 1.30 13.12 -13.63
C PRO A 38 0.70 11.70 -13.51
N PHE A 39 -0.37 11.57 -12.76
CA PHE A 39 -1.05 10.29 -12.56
C PHE A 39 -1.56 9.69 -13.85
N LYS A 40 -1.33 8.39 -14.02
CA LYS A 40 -1.79 7.60 -15.17
C LYS A 40 -2.54 6.36 -14.71
N GLN A 41 -3.56 5.97 -15.45
CA GLN A 41 -4.19 4.66 -15.26
C GLN A 41 -3.24 3.57 -15.72
N VAL A 42 -3.14 2.51 -14.92
CA VAL A 42 -2.39 1.31 -15.31
C VAL A 42 -3.30 0.39 -16.12
N ARG A 43 -2.87 0.05 -17.31
CA ARG A 43 -3.50 -0.98 -18.13
C ARG A 43 -2.90 -2.34 -17.79
N TYR A 44 -3.77 -3.30 -17.52
CA TYR A 44 -3.39 -4.68 -17.26
C TYR A 44 -4.11 -5.57 -18.27
N LYS A 45 -3.42 -5.98 -19.35
CA LYS A 45 -4.03 -6.68 -20.48
C LYS A 45 -5.27 -5.91 -20.99
N GLU A 46 -6.45 -6.51 -20.89
CA GLU A 46 -7.71 -5.88 -21.31
C GLU A 46 -8.38 -5.04 -20.21
N TYR A 47 -7.85 -5.06 -18.98
CA TYR A 47 -8.41 -4.34 -17.85
C TYR A 47 -7.64 -3.04 -17.58
N THR A 48 -8.36 -1.94 -17.47
CA THR A 48 -7.80 -0.66 -17.02
C THR A 48 -8.13 -0.45 -15.55
N ALA A 49 -7.11 -0.33 -14.71
CA ALA A 49 -7.30 -0.05 -13.29
C ALA A 49 -8.00 1.30 -13.10
N ARG A 50 -8.99 1.36 -12.20
CA ARG A 50 -9.66 2.63 -11.89
C ARG A 50 -8.74 3.60 -11.15
N ARG A 51 -7.85 3.08 -10.29
CA ARG A 51 -6.84 3.89 -9.61
C ARG A 51 -5.80 4.40 -10.60
N ARG A 52 -5.32 5.61 -10.40
CA ARG A 52 -4.22 6.20 -11.15
C ARG A 52 -2.95 6.12 -10.31
N THR A 53 -1.78 5.97 -10.95
CA THR A 53 -0.52 5.76 -10.22
C THR A 53 0.65 6.50 -10.84
N VAL A 54 1.67 6.74 -10.00
CA VAL A 54 3.01 7.16 -10.40
C VAL A 54 4.02 6.29 -9.66
N SER A 55 4.97 5.68 -10.38
CA SER A 55 6.02 4.81 -9.84
C SER A 55 7.37 5.50 -9.82
N TYR A 56 8.18 5.20 -8.80
CA TYR A 56 9.56 5.65 -8.62
C TYR A 56 10.47 4.47 -8.29
N GLY A 57 11.75 4.56 -8.64
CA GLY A 57 12.75 3.51 -8.45
C GLY A 57 12.54 2.37 -9.42
N THR A 58 11.51 1.57 -9.22
CA THR A 58 11.12 0.47 -10.09
C THR A 58 9.67 0.62 -10.57
N SER A 59 9.38 0.11 -11.76
CA SER A 59 8.04 -0.07 -12.29
C SER A 59 7.83 -1.54 -12.67
N TYR A 60 6.60 -2.01 -12.74
CA TYR A 60 6.30 -3.39 -13.12
C TYR A 60 5.62 -3.46 -14.49
N ASP A 61 6.22 -4.22 -15.39
CA ASP A 61 5.65 -4.56 -16.70
C ASP A 61 4.79 -5.81 -16.52
N PHE A 62 3.48 -5.61 -16.46
CA PHE A 62 2.52 -6.70 -16.27
C PHE A 62 2.34 -7.58 -17.51
N ASP A 63 2.69 -7.08 -18.70
CA ASP A 63 2.59 -7.86 -19.94
C ASP A 63 3.70 -8.89 -20.04
N ASN A 64 4.90 -8.53 -19.55
CA ASN A 64 6.09 -9.38 -19.58
C ASN A 64 6.47 -9.94 -18.18
N ASN A 65 5.71 -9.65 -17.13
CA ASN A 65 5.92 -10.09 -15.75
C ASN A 65 7.35 -9.83 -15.26
N ARG A 66 7.83 -8.58 -15.39
CA ARG A 66 9.18 -8.19 -14.97
C ARG A 66 9.23 -6.79 -14.37
N LEU A 67 10.18 -6.62 -13.45
CA LEU A 67 10.56 -5.29 -12.98
C LEU A 67 11.37 -4.57 -14.06
N LEU A 68 11.07 -3.29 -14.22
CA LEU A 68 11.81 -2.37 -15.08
C LEU A 68 12.37 -1.23 -14.23
N PRO A 69 13.48 -0.60 -14.64
CA PRO A 69 13.90 0.66 -14.07
C PRO A 69 12.77 1.69 -14.19
N GLY A 70 12.50 2.39 -13.11
CA GLY A 70 11.52 3.46 -13.04
C GLY A 70 12.18 4.84 -13.01
N ARG A 71 11.40 5.86 -12.70
CA ARG A 71 11.92 7.19 -12.41
C ARG A 71 12.80 7.14 -11.16
N PRO A 72 13.84 7.96 -11.02
CA PRO A 72 14.53 8.11 -9.75
C PRO A 72 13.57 8.40 -8.60
N MET A 73 13.92 7.98 -7.38
CA MET A 73 13.13 8.33 -6.20
C MET A 73 12.99 9.86 -6.12
N ALA A 74 11.78 10.34 -5.88
CA ALA A 74 11.54 11.77 -5.76
C ALA A 74 12.14 12.30 -4.46
N GLU A 75 12.77 13.47 -4.50
CA GLU A 75 13.36 14.11 -3.31
C GLU A 75 12.33 14.31 -2.20
N GLN A 76 11.07 14.62 -2.56
CA GLN A 76 9.97 14.79 -1.62
C GLN A 76 9.60 13.49 -0.87
N LEU A 77 9.96 12.33 -1.42
CA LEU A 77 9.74 11.03 -0.77
C LEU A 77 10.89 10.61 0.14
N GLU A 78 12.09 11.20 0.03
CA GLU A 78 13.27 10.76 0.78
C GLU A 78 13.11 10.86 2.30
N PRO A 79 12.58 11.96 2.89
CA PRO A 79 12.35 12.02 4.33
C PRO A 79 11.34 10.95 4.80
N LEU A 80 10.28 10.75 4.02
CA LEU A 80 9.25 9.75 4.30
C LEU A 80 9.80 8.33 4.18
N ARG A 81 10.62 8.07 3.15
CA ARG A 81 11.30 6.81 2.91
C ARG A 81 12.20 6.43 4.09
N ALA A 82 13.02 7.39 4.57
CA ALA A 82 13.89 7.18 5.72
C ALA A 82 13.10 6.85 7.00
N ARG A 83 12.03 7.60 7.26
CA ARG A 83 11.18 7.39 8.44
C ARG A 83 10.40 6.08 8.38
N ALA A 84 9.84 5.74 7.22
CA ALA A 84 9.12 4.47 7.00
C ALA A 84 10.08 3.26 7.13
N ALA A 85 11.31 3.38 6.63
CA ALA A 85 12.33 2.36 6.79
C ALA A 85 12.67 2.15 8.27
N ALA A 86 12.96 3.21 9.01
CA ALA A 86 13.25 3.13 10.45
C ALA A 86 12.11 2.47 11.22
N TRP A 87 10.86 2.85 10.92
CA TRP A 87 9.66 2.24 11.53
C TRP A 87 9.54 0.74 11.23
N ALA A 88 9.88 0.32 10.01
CA ALA A 88 9.83 -1.07 9.58
C ALA A 88 11.06 -1.90 10.01
N GLY A 89 12.06 -1.30 10.68
CA GLY A 89 13.32 -1.95 11.04
C GLY A 89 14.21 -2.21 9.82
N LEU A 90 14.17 -1.32 8.83
CA LEU A 90 14.90 -1.39 7.56
C LEU A 90 15.81 -0.15 7.40
N LYS A 91 16.64 -0.17 6.37
CA LYS A 91 17.38 1.00 5.90
C LYS A 91 16.64 1.65 4.73
N PRO A 92 16.77 2.97 4.50
CA PRO A 92 16.12 3.65 3.38
C PRO A 92 16.45 3.00 2.01
N GLU A 93 17.70 2.59 1.82
CA GLU A 93 18.18 1.95 0.59
C GLU A 93 17.59 0.56 0.34
N ASP A 94 17.00 -0.10 1.34
CA ASP A 94 16.30 -1.37 1.16
C ASP A 94 15.01 -1.19 0.34
N PHE A 95 14.46 0.03 0.30
CA PHE A 95 13.32 0.33 -0.55
C PHE A 95 13.77 0.69 -1.97
N HIS A 96 13.59 -0.24 -2.90
CA HIS A 96 13.95 -0.06 -4.31
C HIS A 96 12.90 0.66 -5.13
N GLY A 97 11.66 0.70 -4.64
CA GLY A 97 10.57 1.34 -5.36
C GLY A 97 9.53 1.96 -4.45
N ALA A 98 8.90 3.01 -4.97
CA ALA A 98 7.72 3.63 -4.38
C ALA A 98 6.61 3.73 -5.42
N LEU A 99 5.37 3.51 -4.98
CA LEU A 99 4.17 3.70 -5.79
C LEU A 99 3.26 4.70 -5.08
N VAL A 100 2.99 5.82 -5.74
CA VAL A 100 1.95 6.77 -5.31
C VAL A 100 0.69 6.42 -6.08
N ALA A 101 -0.41 6.17 -5.38
CA ALA A 101 -1.68 5.79 -5.98
C ALA A 101 -2.82 6.72 -5.53
N GLU A 102 -3.64 7.10 -6.50
CA GLU A 102 -4.84 7.91 -6.31
C GLU A 102 -6.09 7.05 -6.45
N TYR A 103 -6.97 7.17 -5.48
CA TYR A 103 -8.29 6.53 -5.45
C TYR A 103 -9.37 7.61 -5.43
N GLN A 104 -10.00 7.85 -6.57
CA GLN A 104 -11.21 8.68 -6.63
C GLN A 104 -12.36 7.98 -5.88
N PRO A 105 -13.38 8.71 -5.39
CA PRO A 105 -14.55 8.11 -4.75
C PRO A 105 -15.11 6.95 -5.57
N GLY A 106 -15.41 5.84 -4.91
CA GLY A 106 -15.89 4.60 -5.54
C GLY A 106 -14.81 3.72 -6.17
N THR A 107 -13.51 4.08 -6.05
CA THR A 107 -12.42 3.30 -6.62
C THR A 107 -12.00 2.16 -5.70
N PRO A 108 -12.12 0.89 -6.11
CA PRO A 108 -11.61 -0.25 -5.37
C PRO A 108 -10.21 -0.67 -5.84
N LEU A 109 -9.58 -1.52 -5.04
CA LEU A 109 -8.49 -2.38 -5.47
C LEU A 109 -8.90 -3.83 -5.24
N GLY A 110 -8.93 -4.63 -6.30
CA GLY A 110 -9.33 -6.04 -6.26
C GLY A 110 -8.42 -6.91 -5.38
N TRP A 111 -8.85 -8.13 -5.12
CA TRP A 111 -8.08 -9.11 -4.37
C TRP A 111 -6.78 -9.46 -5.11
N HIS A 112 -5.66 -9.24 -4.46
CA HIS A 112 -4.34 -9.53 -5.00
C HIS A 112 -3.31 -9.79 -3.90
N ARG A 113 -2.15 -10.26 -4.29
CA ARG A 113 -0.88 -10.13 -3.56
C ARG A 113 0.02 -9.24 -4.40
N ASP A 114 0.91 -8.49 -3.78
CA ASP A 114 1.93 -7.78 -4.54
C ASP A 114 2.75 -8.76 -5.39
N VAL A 115 3.35 -8.26 -6.46
CA VAL A 115 4.16 -9.09 -7.37
C VAL A 115 5.29 -9.80 -6.60
N PRO A 116 5.66 -11.02 -7.03
CA PRO A 116 6.58 -11.88 -6.26
C PRO A 116 8.00 -11.31 -6.11
N ASP A 117 8.34 -10.30 -6.90
CA ASP A 117 9.64 -9.61 -6.86
C ASP A 117 9.82 -8.72 -5.62
N HIS A 118 8.77 -8.52 -4.82
CA HIS A 118 8.81 -7.70 -3.61
C HIS A 118 8.65 -8.54 -2.36
N GLU A 119 9.56 -8.37 -1.38
CA GLU A 119 9.53 -9.11 -0.11
C GLU A 119 8.71 -8.39 0.96
N ILE A 120 9.03 -7.13 1.25
CA ILE A 120 8.34 -6.33 2.26
C ILE A 120 7.62 -5.18 1.58
N VAL A 121 6.39 -4.92 2.02
CA VAL A 121 5.55 -3.83 1.55
C VAL A 121 5.21 -2.94 2.73
N VAL A 122 5.55 -1.65 2.64
CA VAL A 122 5.20 -0.64 3.64
C VAL A 122 4.32 0.40 2.96
N GLY A 123 3.10 0.57 3.44
CA GLY A 123 2.11 1.46 2.85
C GLY A 123 1.64 2.55 3.79
N LEU A 124 1.48 3.75 3.27
CA LEU A 124 0.89 4.89 3.97
C LEU A 124 -0.46 5.24 3.35
N SER A 125 -1.43 5.64 4.17
CA SER A 125 -2.75 6.11 3.75
C SER A 125 -2.88 7.60 4.02
N LEU A 126 -3.37 8.36 3.03
CA LEU A 126 -3.44 9.81 3.09
C LEU A 126 -4.84 10.30 2.68
N LEU A 127 -5.27 11.41 3.29
CA LEU A 127 -6.47 12.20 3.04
C LEU A 127 -7.77 11.47 3.41
N GLY A 128 -8.10 10.38 2.73
CA GLY A 128 -9.34 9.63 2.92
C GLY A 128 -9.13 8.32 3.67
N TRP A 129 -10.19 7.84 4.32
CA TRP A 129 -10.25 6.51 4.92
C TRP A 129 -10.31 5.42 3.86
N ALA A 130 -9.78 4.25 4.18
CA ALA A 130 -9.94 3.07 3.34
C ALA A 130 -10.08 1.81 4.18
N ARG A 131 -10.94 0.91 3.73
CA ARG A 131 -11.05 -0.43 4.33
C ARG A 131 -10.20 -1.40 3.54
N MET A 132 -9.09 -1.86 4.15
CA MET A 132 -8.32 -2.99 3.67
C MET A 132 -9.00 -4.28 4.12
N ARG A 133 -9.25 -5.17 3.18
CA ARG A 133 -9.80 -6.50 3.45
C ARG A 133 -8.70 -7.52 3.21
N LEU A 134 -8.62 -8.51 4.09
CA LEU A 134 -7.60 -9.56 4.04
C LEU A 134 -8.26 -10.92 4.06
N ARG A 135 -7.74 -11.87 3.27
CA ARG A 135 -8.17 -13.27 3.27
C ARG A 135 -6.99 -14.20 3.03
N ARG A 136 -7.09 -15.39 3.52
CA ARG A 136 -6.07 -16.43 3.29
C ARG A 136 -5.87 -16.71 1.79
N TYR A 137 -4.65 -17.06 1.43
CA TYR A 137 -4.26 -17.49 0.09
C TYR A 137 -3.62 -18.89 0.14
N PRO A 138 -3.94 -19.81 -0.80
CA PRO A 138 -5.02 -19.68 -1.79
C PRO A 138 -6.42 -19.67 -1.12
N PRO A 139 -7.38 -18.95 -1.68
CA PRO A 139 -8.73 -18.94 -1.12
C PRO A 139 -9.41 -20.29 -1.42
N VAL A 140 -9.83 -20.98 -0.37
CA VAL A 140 -10.61 -22.23 -0.48
C VAL A 140 -12.02 -21.95 0.02
N ASN A 141 -13.00 -21.91 -0.89
CA ASN A 141 -14.41 -21.62 -0.59
C ASN A 141 -14.60 -20.42 0.38
N PRO A 142 -14.04 -19.23 0.07
CA PRO A 142 -13.96 -18.14 1.02
C PRO A 142 -15.37 -17.64 1.39
N LYS A 143 -15.67 -17.63 2.69
CA LYS A 143 -16.89 -17.03 3.23
C LYS A 143 -16.64 -15.59 3.65
N LYS A 144 -17.69 -14.79 3.77
CA LYS A 144 -17.59 -13.42 4.30
C LYS A 144 -16.95 -13.37 5.69
N ALA A 145 -17.21 -14.37 6.52
CA ALA A 145 -16.66 -14.48 7.88
C ALA A 145 -15.14 -14.71 7.90
N ASP A 146 -14.55 -15.19 6.79
CA ASP A 146 -13.11 -15.45 6.69
C ASP A 146 -12.33 -14.20 6.27
N VAL A 147 -13.00 -13.07 6.06
CA VAL A 147 -12.40 -11.81 5.65
C VAL A 147 -12.18 -10.95 6.88
N LEU A 148 -10.90 -10.65 7.13
CA LEU A 148 -10.52 -9.66 8.13
C LEU A 148 -10.59 -8.26 7.50
N ASN A 149 -10.98 -7.27 8.31
CA ASN A 149 -11.04 -5.88 7.89
C ASN A 149 -10.06 -5.06 8.74
N LEU A 150 -9.32 -4.18 8.11
CA LEU A 150 -8.47 -3.19 8.73
C LEU A 150 -8.86 -1.81 8.17
N GLU A 151 -9.29 -0.92 9.04
CA GLU A 151 -9.54 0.47 8.66
C GLU A 151 -8.21 1.23 8.61
N LEU A 152 -7.86 1.70 7.42
CA LEU A 152 -6.68 2.53 7.18
C LEU A 152 -7.08 3.99 7.32
N GLU A 153 -6.71 4.59 8.46
CA GLU A 153 -6.92 6.01 8.72
C GLU A 153 -6.02 6.89 7.86
N PRO A 154 -6.41 8.13 7.56
CA PRO A 154 -5.46 9.12 7.07
C PRO A 154 -4.24 9.23 7.98
N ARG A 155 -3.05 9.41 7.42
CA ARG A 155 -1.77 9.51 8.14
C ARG A 155 -1.32 8.23 8.85
N SER A 156 -1.93 7.09 8.54
CA SER A 156 -1.51 5.79 9.06
C SER A 156 -0.44 5.14 8.21
N ILE A 157 0.28 4.20 8.82
CA ILE A 157 1.25 3.33 8.16
C ILE A 157 0.93 1.86 8.44
N TYR A 158 1.18 0.98 7.48
CA TYR A 158 1.10 -0.46 7.66
C TYR A 158 2.27 -1.17 6.98
N GLN A 159 2.57 -2.38 7.44
CA GLN A 159 3.58 -3.25 6.84
C GLN A 159 2.99 -4.62 6.58
N LEU A 160 3.36 -5.20 5.44
CA LEU A 160 3.12 -6.61 5.11
C LEU A 160 4.46 -7.30 4.92
N ARG A 161 4.76 -8.30 5.77
CA ARG A 161 5.94 -9.16 5.67
C ARG A 161 5.62 -10.59 6.09
N GLY A 162 6.48 -11.54 5.76
CA GLY A 162 6.33 -12.93 6.17
C GLY A 162 4.96 -13.50 5.81
N GLU A 163 4.22 -14.06 6.79
CA GLU A 163 2.92 -14.70 6.55
C GLU A 163 1.90 -13.74 5.94
N ALA A 164 1.80 -12.51 6.46
CA ALA A 164 0.86 -11.51 5.92
C ALA A 164 1.13 -11.18 4.45
N ARG A 165 2.40 -11.22 4.05
CA ARG A 165 2.82 -10.95 2.67
C ARG A 165 2.57 -12.13 1.73
N TRP A 166 2.84 -13.35 2.17
CA TRP A 166 2.85 -14.52 1.30
C TRP A 166 1.62 -15.41 1.43
N GLY A 167 1.07 -15.52 2.63
CA GLY A 167 -0.08 -16.39 2.94
C GLY A 167 -1.44 -15.69 2.85
N TRP A 168 -1.47 -14.40 2.49
CA TRP A 168 -2.71 -13.63 2.43
C TRP A 168 -2.84 -12.81 1.16
N GLN A 169 -4.07 -12.68 0.67
CA GLN A 169 -4.46 -11.65 -0.29
C GLN A 169 -5.04 -10.46 0.45
N HIS A 170 -4.87 -9.28 -0.14
CA HIS A 170 -5.54 -8.07 0.32
C HIS A 170 -6.29 -7.37 -0.81
N SER A 171 -7.22 -6.51 -0.43
CA SER A 171 -8.01 -5.67 -1.34
C SER A 171 -8.37 -4.38 -0.62
N ILE A 172 -8.69 -3.33 -1.38
CA ILE A 172 -9.29 -2.10 -0.84
C ILE A 172 -10.74 -2.03 -1.29
N ALA A 173 -11.65 -1.87 -0.34
CA ALA A 173 -13.06 -1.60 -0.66
C ALA A 173 -13.19 -0.27 -1.43
N PRO A 174 -14.26 -0.05 -2.19
CA PRO A 174 -14.52 1.25 -2.80
C PRO A 174 -14.38 2.37 -1.76
N THR A 175 -13.55 3.38 -2.03
CA THR A 175 -13.33 4.51 -1.13
C THR A 175 -14.52 5.47 -1.19
N GLU A 176 -14.92 6.04 -0.05
CA GLU A 176 -16.02 7.00 0.00
C GLU A 176 -15.59 8.39 -0.47
N THR A 177 -14.35 8.74 -0.19
CA THR A 177 -13.74 10.03 -0.54
C THR A 177 -12.46 9.83 -1.33
N LEU A 178 -11.92 10.92 -1.87
CA LEU A 178 -10.57 10.93 -2.46
C LEU A 178 -9.55 10.44 -1.43
N ARG A 179 -8.73 9.49 -1.83
CA ARG A 179 -7.66 8.91 -1.02
C ARG A 179 -6.39 8.79 -1.83
N TYR A 180 -5.27 9.02 -1.19
CA TYR A 180 -3.95 8.65 -1.73
C TYR A 180 -3.29 7.56 -0.90
N SER A 181 -2.41 6.81 -1.51
CA SER A 181 -1.48 5.92 -0.79
C SER A 181 -0.09 6.04 -1.37
N ILE A 182 0.91 5.93 -0.49
CA ILE A 182 2.31 5.78 -0.87
C ILE A 182 2.74 4.41 -0.39
N THR A 183 3.29 3.59 -1.28
CA THR A 183 3.73 2.24 -0.94
C THR A 183 5.19 2.06 -1.32
N PHE A 184 6.04 1.80 -0.31
CA PHE A 184 7.44 1.43 -0.49
C PHE A 184 7.60 -0.09 -0.52
N ARG A 185 8.57 -0.58 -1.30
CA ARG A 185 8.79 -2.01 -1.48
C ARG A 185 10.27 -2.35 -1.47
N THR A 186 10.62 -3.44 -0.76
CA THR A 186 11.95 -4.04 -0.85
C THR A 186 11.98 -5.07 -1.99
N PRO A 187 13.13 -5.35 -2.59
CA PRO A 187 13.29 -6.50 -3.46
C PRO A 187 13.15 -7.79 -2.64
N ARG A 188 12.94 -8.87 -3.34
CA ARG A 188 13.02 -10.23 -2.80
C ARG A 188 14.43 -10.78 -2.90
#